data_6103fdc70942c490555e49a0a976dd95
#
_entry.id   6103fdc70942c490555e49a0a976dd95
#
_cell.length_a   1.000
_cell.length_b   1.000
_cell.length_c   1.000
_cell.angle_alpha   90.00
_cell.angle_beta   90.00
_cell.angle_gamma   90.00
#
_symmetry.space_group_name_H-M   'P 1'
#
loop_
_entity.id
_entity.type
_entity.pdbx_description
1 polymer ?
#
loop_
_entity_poly.entity_id
_entity_poly.type
_entity_poly.pdbx_seq_one_letter_code
_entity_poly.pdbx_strand_id
1 'polypeptide(L)'
;MNRRHFIAATGAAAAGTALSAEDEKKKEQPMIPNGVPLTQEPLAYEFGALEPHIDAKTMEIHYGKHHVAYITNLTKALDEAKLKVANTISLIQDIKALPDSLQTVVRNNGGGHVNHTLFWRWLRPEGKGEKAPSGKLGEAIQSTFGSLDDLKKAMNEAAMKRFGSGWAWLVYTNDKKLIVTSTANQDNPMMKGIVPEAEQGRPLFGVDVWEHAYYLKYQNKRADYLTAWWSVVNWERAERNYALVTTA
;
A
#
# COMPACT_ATOMS: atom_id res chain seq x y z
N MET A 1 38.65 74.98 17.42
CA MET A 1 37.28 75.53 17.24
C MET A 1 36.36 74.44 16.67
N ASN A 2 35.40 74.01 17.49
CA ASN A 2 34.02 73.58 17.13
C ASN A 2 33.81 72.68 15.90
N ARG A 3 33.04 71.60 15.93
CA ARG A 3 31.83 71.26 16.71
C ARG A 3 31.58 69.76 16.56
N ARG A 4 31.09 69.15 17.62
CA ARG A 4 30.51 67.82 17.71
C ARG A 4 29.24 67.73 16.83
N HIS A 5 29.07 66.60 16.15
CA HIS A 5 27.72 66.12 15.81
C HIS A 5 27.65 64.61 16.13
N PHE A 6 26.81 64.32 17.11
CA PHE A 6 26.30 62.99 17.46
C PHE A 6 25.37 62.53 16.34
N ILE A 7 25.58 61.33 15.86
CA ILE A 7 24.54 60.61 15.10
C ILE A 7 24.25 59.35 15.89
N ALA A 8 22.99 59.22 16.33
CA ALA A 8 22.44 58.08 17.01
C ALA A 8 22.22 56.93 15.99
N ALA A 9 22.78 55.78 16.29
CA ALA A 9 22.47 54.57 15.56
C ALA A 9 21.21 53.93 16.16
N THR A 10 20.11 53.96 15.44
CA THR A 10 18.90 53.20 15.75
C THR A 10 19.10 51.78 15.32
N GLY A 11 19.18 50.89 16.31
CA GLY A 11 19.19 49.45 16.11
C GLY A 11 17.81 48.99 15.60
N ALA A 12 17.79 48.41 14.42
CA ALA A 12 16.65 47.62 13.94
C ALA A 12 16.76 46.21 14.50
N ALA A 13 15.91 45.89 15.45
CA ALA A 13 15.72 44.53 15.91
C ALA A 13 15.02 43.72 14.82
N ALA A 14 15.71 42.80 14.21
CA ALA A 14 15.10 41.80 13.34
C ALA A 14 14.28 40.81 14.23
N ALA A 15 12.97 40.98 14.22
CA ALA A 15 12.07 39.98 14.77
C ALA A 15 12.09 38.75 13.88
N GLY A 16 12.91 37.75 14.25
CA GLY A 16 12.82 36.42 13.72
C GLY A 16 11.49 35.82 14.18
N THR A 17 10.53 35.69 13.28
CA THR A 17 9.35 34.89 13.50
C THR A 17 9.77 33.43 13.64
N ALA A 18 9.87 32.94 14.88
CA ALA A 18 9.92 31.53 15.17
C ALA A 18 8.61 30.92 14.65
N LEU A 19 8.67 30.16 13.58
CA LEU A 19 7.60 29.27 13.17
C LEU A 19 7.33 28.31 14.31
N SER A 20 6.15 28.41 14.92
CA SER A 20 5.73 27.57 16.01
C SER A 20 5.58 26.14 15.51
N ALA A 21 6.03 25.19 16.35
CA ALA A 21 5.94 23.75 16.14
C ALA A 21 4.48 23.19 16.03
N GLU A 22 3.50 24.07 15.87
CA GLU A 22 2.08 23.73 15.74
C GLU A 22 1.58 23.61 14.30
N ASP A 23 2.37 24.00 13.28
CA ASP A 23 1.97 23.93 11.87
C ASP A 23 2.40 22.64 11.13
N GLU A 24 3.03 21.69 11.81
CA GLU A 24 3.06 20.31 11.35
C GLU A 24 1.74 19.57 11.68
N LYS A 25 0.61 20.21 11.40
CA LYS A 25 -0.61 19.42 11.21
C LYS A 25 -0.36 18.47 10.06
N LYS A 26 -0.11 17.19 10.44
CA LYS A 26 -0.21 16.03 9.56
C LYS A 26 -1.18 16.36 8.44
N LYS A 27 -0.66 16.41 7.21
CA LYS A 27 -1.49 16.23 6.02
C LYS A 27 -2.06 14.83 6.12
N GLU A 28 -3.18 14.66 6.83
CA GLU A 28 -4.01 13.47 6.69
C GLU A 28 -4.32 13.38 5.21
N GLN A 29 -3.78 12.36 4.57
CA GLN A 29 -4.17 12.05 3.20
C GLN A 29 -5.69 11.94 3.22
N PRO A 30 -6.38 12.62 2.28
CA PRO A 30 -7.82 12.47 2.19
C PRO A 30 -8.08 10.98 2.06
N MET A 31 -8.71 10.41 3.09
CA MET A 31 -9.21 9.04 3.02
C MET A 31 -10.18 9.03 1.85
N ILE A 32 -9.75 8.45 0.71
CA ILE A 32 -10.72 8.08 -0.31
C ILE A 32 -11.44 6.88 0.28
N PRO A 33 -12.66 7.05 0.81
CA PRO A 33 -13.40 5.91 1.32
C PRO A 33 -13.60 4.98 0.12
N ASN A 34 -13.02 3.79 0.16
CA ASN A 34 -13.29 2.69 -0.77
C ASN A 34 -12.83 2.83 -2.23
N GLY A 35 -11.87 3.69 -2.57
CA GLY A 35 -11.42 3.83 -3.96
C GLY A 35 -9.90 3.88 -4.14
N VAL A 36 -9.48 3.62 -5.38
CA VAL A 36 -8.13 3.89 -5.90
C VAL A 36 -8.31 4.78 -7.13
N PRO A 37 -7.88 6.05 -7.09
CA PRO A 37 -7.94 6.94 -8.25
C PRO A 37 -6.99 6.44 -9.34
N LEU A 38 -7.13 6.91 -10.57
CA LEU A 38 -6.23 6.56 -11.69
C LEU A 38 -4.88 7.31 -11.61
N THR A 39 -4.57 7.94 -10.50
CA THR A 39 -3.34 8.68 -10.27
C THR A 39 -2.55 8.07 -9.12
N GLN A 40 -1.23 8.23 -9.14
CA GLN A 40 -0.39 7.77 -8.04
C GLN A 40 -0.63 8.64 -6.79
N GLU A 41 -0.96 7.99 -5.69
CA GLU A 41 -1.05 8.67 -4.40
C GLU A 41 0.36 8.89 -3.83
N PRO A 42 0.64 10.05 -3.20
CA PRO A 42 1.93 10.27 -2.54
C PRO A 42 2.14 9.27 -1.40
N LEU A 43 3.39 8.83 -1.19
CA LEU A 43 3.74 8.02 -0.03
C LEU A 43 3.54 8.83 1.26
N ALA A 44 3.11 8.15 2.31
CA ALA A 44 2.99 8.73 3.65
C ALA A 44 4.34 8.77 4.42
N TYR A 45 5.42 8.29 3.80
CA TYR A 45 6.75 8.16 4.39
C TYR A 45 7.84 8.26 3.31
N GLU A 46 9.05 8.61 3.71
CA GLU A 46 10.21 8.71 2.82
C GLU A 46 10.68 7.32 2.35
N PHE A 47 11.39 7.24 1.22
CA PHE A 47 11.87 5.97 0.68
C PHE A 47 12.74 5.17 1.66
N GLY A 48 13.57 5.85 2.47
CA GLY A 48 14.41 5.19 3.48
C GLY A 48 13.71 4.86 4.80
N ALA A 49 12.44 5.22 4.96
CA ALA A 49 11.76 5.07 6.24
C ALA A 49 11.41 3.63 6.63
N LEU A 50 11.46 2.70 5.67
CA LEU A 50 11.24 1.27 5.91
C LEU A 50 12.54 0.49 6.18
N GLU A 51 13.71 1.19 6.23
CA GLU A 51 14.96 0.57 6.66
C GLU A 51 14.89 0.13 8.14
N PRO A 52 15.56 -0.96 8.52
CA PRO A 52 16.43 -1.82 7.70
C PRO A 52 15.67 -2.93 6.96
N HIS A 53 14.34 -2.94 6.90
CA HIS A 53 13.53 -4.05 6.42
C HIS A 53 13.33 -4.03 4.89
N ILE A 54 13.06 -2.87 4.32
CA ILE A 54 12.99 -2.65 2.86
C ILE A 54 13.92 -1.48 2.55
N ASP A 55 14.86 -1.66 1.65
CA ASP A 55 15.88 -0.65 1.34
C ASP A 55 15.31 0.51 0.53
N ALA A 56 15.91 1.69 0.73
CA ALA A 56 15.50 2.92 0.05
C ALA A 56 15.54 2.80 -1.47
N LYS A 57 16.52 2.04 -2.03
CA LYS A 57 16.65 1.87 -3.47
C LYS A 57 15.53 1.01 -4.05
N THR A 58 15.14 -0.06 -3.34
CA THR A 58 13.94 -0.84 -3.68
C THR A 58 12.71 0.07 -3.69
N MET A 59 12.50 0.89 -2.66
CA MET A 59 11.35 1.78 -2.56
C MET A 59 11.32 2.82 -3.70
N GLU A 60 12.45 3.44 -4.02
CA GLU A 60 12.58 4.38 -5.13
C GLU A 60 12.16 3.76 -6.47
N ILE A 61 12.65 2.56 -6.76
CA ILE A 61 12.38 1.89 -8.04
C ILE A 61 10.96 1.31 -8.04
N HIS A 62 10.55 0.65 -6.98
CA HIS A 62 9.26 -0.02 -6.87
C HIS A 62 8.10 0.98 -6.97
N TYR A 63 8.16 2.07 -6.19
CA TYR A 63 7.17 3.14 -6.25
C TYR A 63 7.33 4.03 -7.49
N GLY A 64 8.55 4.49 -7.76
CA GLY A 64 8.79 5.53 -8.78
C GLY A 64 8.91 5.00 -10.22
N LYS A 65 9.07 3.70 -10.43
CA LYS A 65 9.18 3.09 -11.77
C LYS A 65 8.12 2.04 -12.01
N HIS A 66 8.07 0.96 -11.22
CA HIS A 66 7.10 -0.13 -11.44
C HIS A 66 5.67 0.34 -11.30
N HIS A 67 5.32 1.00 -10.20
CA HIS A 67 3.97 1.50 -9.98
C HIS A 67 3.57 2.56 -11.02
N VAL A 68 4.46 3.49 -11.35
CA VAL A 68 4.23 4.50 -12.39
C VAL A 68 3.97 3.85 -13.76
N ALA A 69 4.72 2.80 -14.10
CA ALA A 69 4.52 2.10 -15.38
C ALA A 69 3.12 1.46 -15.48
N TYR A 70 2.61 0.85 -14.40
CA TYR A 70 1.24 0.33 -14.37
C TYR A 70 0.21 1.43 -14.63
N ILE A 71 0.34 2.58 -13.97
CA ILE A 71 -0.59 3.71 -14.16
C ILE A 71 -0.51 4.23 -15.59
N THR A 72 0.70 4.44 -16.12
CA THR A 72 0.91 4.97 -17.47
C THR A 72 0.29 4.06 -18.53
N ASN A 73 0.53 2.74 -18.43
CA ASN A 73 0.01 1.77 -19.39
C ASN A 73 -1.51 1.65 -19.30
N LEU A 74 -2.06 1.67 -18.08
CA LEU A 74 -3.51 1.63 -17.87
C LEU A 74 -4.18 2.89 -18.45
N THR A 75 -3.66 4.08 -18.10
CA THR A 75 -4.20 5.36 -18.56
C THR A 75 -4.22 5.42 -20.09
N LYS A 76 -3.10 5.07 -20.74
CA LYS A 76 -3.01 5.02 -22.19
C LYS A 76 -4.11 4.16 -22.82
N ALA A 77 -4.29 2.94 -22.31
CA ALA A 77 -5.32 2.03 -22.87
C ALA A 77 -6.75 2.53 -22.64
N LEU A 78 -7.02 3.15 -21.49
CA LEU A 78 -8.33 3.73 -21.20
C LEU A 78 -8.63 4.96 -22.06
N ASP A 79 -7.62 5.81 -22.32
CA ASP A 79 -7.75 6.98 -23.20
C ASP A 79 -8.01 6.57 -24.65
N GLU A 80 -7.29 5.56 -25.17
CA GLU A 80 -7.49 5.00 -26.50
C GLU A 80 -8.93 4.43 -26.66
N ALA A 81 -9.42 3.79 -25.60
CA ALA A 81 -10.79 3.27 -25.54
C ALA A 81 -11.86 4.34 -25.21
N LYS A 82 -11.45 5.58 -24.93
CA LYS A 82 -12.32 6.68 -24.48
C LYS A 82 -13.14 6.34 -23.23
N LEU A 83 -12.60 5.48 -22.36
CA LEU A 83 -13.24 5.03 -21.13
C LEU A 83 -12.78 5.88 -19.95
N LYS A 84 -13.71 6.59 -19.32
CA LYS A 84 -13.42 7.37 -18.10
C LYS A 84 -13.65 6.52 -16.86
N VAL A 85 -12.67 6.47 -15.97
CA VAL A 85 -12.69 5.68 -14.76
C VAL A 85 -12.37 6.59 -13.55
N ALA A 86 -13.29 6.65 -12.61
CA ALA A 86 -13.10 7.39 -11.36
C ALA A 86 -12.46 6.52 -10.26
N ASN A 87 -12.65 5.20 -10.31
CA ASN A 87 -12.18 4.27 -9.30
C ASN A 87 -11.65 2.99 -9.96
N THR A 88 -10.35 2.77 -9.86
CA THR A 88 -9.69 1.61 -10.48
C THR A 88 -10.09 0.29 -9.82
N ILE A 89 -10.51 0.29 -8.54
CA ILE A 89 -11.03 -0.93 -7.90
C ILE A 89 -12.27 -1.42 -8.64
N SER A 90 -13.23 -0.54 -8.95
CA SER A 90 -14.44 -0.95 -9.69
C SER A 90 -14.11 -1.51 -11.08
N LEU A 91 -13.08 -0.95 -11.73
CA LEU A 91 -12.62 -1.43 -13.03
C LEU A 91 -12.07 -2.87 -12.97
N ILE A 92 -11.26 -3.20 -11.96
CA ILE A 92 -10.69 -4.55 -11.82
C ILE A 92 -11.67 -5.58 -11.27
N GLN A 93 -12.74 -5.16 -10.61
CA GLN A 93 -13.73 -6.08 -10.04
C GLN A 93 -14.53 -6.81 -11.11
N ASP A 94 -14.76 -6.18 -12.27
CA ASP A 94 -15.62 -6.72 -13.33
C ASP A 94 -14.92 -6.65 -14.70
N ILE A 95 -13.73 -7.23 -14.78
CA ILE A 95 -12.90 -7.24 -15.99
C ILE A 95 -13.63 -7.90 -17.15
N LYS A 96 -14.45 -8.93 -16.88
CA LYS A 96 -15.18 -9.69 -17.89
C LYS A 96 -16.28 -8.87 -18.57
N ALA A 97 -16.75 -7.79 -17.96
CA ALA A 97 -17.69 -6.86 -18.58
C ALA A 97 -17.02 -5.85 -19.53
N LEU A 98 -15.70 -5.77 -19.53
CA LEU A 98 -14.94 -4.90 -20.41
C LEU A 98 -14.79 -5.49 -21.81
N PRO A 99 -14.62 -4.65 -22.86
CA PRO A 99 -14.21 -5.13 -24.18
C PRO A 99 -12.97 -6.02 -24.10
N ASP A 100 -12.91 -7.09 -24.87
CA ASP A 100 -11.81 -8.08 -24.83
C ASP A 100 -10.44 -7.42 -25.00
N SER A 101 -10.33 -6.38 -25.83
CA SER A 101 -9.11 -5.61 -26.04
C SER A 101 -8.58 -4.92 -24.77
N LEU A 102 -9.44 -4.68 -23.78
CA LEU A 102 -9.08 -4.05 -22.51
C LEU A 102 -8.84 -5.05 -21.37
N GLN A 103 -9.40 -6.26 -21.43
CA GLN A 103 -9.37 -7.20 -20.30
C GLN A 103 -7.95 -7.51 -19.83
N THR A 104 -7.03 -7.80 -20.75
CA THR A 104 -5.64 -8.13 -20.40
C THR A 104 -4.89 -6.93 -19.82
N VAL A 105 -5.03 -5.76 -20.41
CA VAL A 105 -4.34 -4.56 -19.93
C VAL A 105 -4.87 -4.11 -18.56
N VAL A 106 -6.19 -4.20 -18.35
CA VAL A 106 -6.81 -3.87 -17.06
C VAL A 106 -6.43 -4.90 -16.00
N ARG A 107 -6.44 -6.21 -16.32
CA ARG A 107 -5.98 -7.25 -15.40
C ARG A 107 -4.56 -6.99 -14.92
N ASN A 108 -3.63 -6.75 -15.84
CA ASN A 108 -2.21 -6.59 -15.52
C ASN A 108 -1.89 -5.21 -14.95
N ASN A 109 -2.29 -4.13 -15.64
CA ASN A 109 -1.90 -2.78 -15.23
C ASN A 109 -2.90 -2.16 -14.25
N GLY A 110 -4.19 -2.41 -14.38
CA GLY A 110 -5.19 -2.04 -13.39
C GLY A 110 -4.99 -2.78 -12.06
N GLY A 111 -4.79 -4.09 -12.15
CA GLY A 111 -4.41 -4.91 -10.99
C GLY A 111 -3.12 -4.42 -10.35
N GLY A 112 -2.06 -4.21 -11.16
CA GLY A 112 -0.79 -3.67 -10.68
C GLY A 112 -0.94 -2.33 -9.96
N HIS A 113 -1.68 -1.41 -10.54
CA HIS A 113 -1.93 -0.10 -9.90
C HIS A 113 -2.69 -0.24 -8.58
N VAL A 114 -3.79 -1.01 -8.54
CA VAL A 114 -4.56 -1.22 -7.31
C VAL A 114 -3.72 -1.90 -6.24
N ASN A 115 -3.02 -3.00 -6.58
CA ASN A 115 -2.20 -3.75 -5.65
C ASN A 115 -1.12 -2.87 -5.00
N HIS A 116 -0.41 -2.06 -5.79
CA HIS A 116 0.66 -1.19 -5.29
C HIS A 116 0.12 -0.02 -4.47
N THR A 117 -0.99 0.62 -4.90
CA THR A 117 -1.63 1.67 -4.09
C THR A 117 -2.03 1.16 -2.71
N LEU A 118 -2.62 -0.03 -2.64
CA LEU A 118 -3.01 -0.65 -1.38
C LEU A 118 -1.78 -1.08 -0.57
N PHE A 119 -0.75 -1.61 -1.22
CA PHE A 119 0.50 -2.03 -0.58
C PHE A 119 1.17 -0.88 0.17
N TRP A 120 1.33 0.28 -0.45
CA TRP A 120 1.90 1.46 0.21
C TRP A 120 1.11 1.90 1.44
N ARG A 121 -0.21 1.79 1.42
CA ARG A 121 -1.08 2.10 2.56
C ARG A 121 -0.97 1.09 3.70
N TRP A 122 -0.55 -0.15 3.41
CA TRP A 122 -0.38 -1.24 4.39
C TRP A 122 0.99 -1.28 5.03
N LEU A 123 1.92 -0.42 4.59
CA LEU A 123 3.25 -0.32 5.15
C LEU A 123 3.39 0.94 6.00
N ARG A 124 4.30 0.86 6.97
CA ARG A 124 4.71 1.99 7.80
C ARG A 124 6.09 1.76 8.37
N PRO A 125 6.83 2.83 8.77
CA PRO A 125 8.10 2.68 9.47
C PRO A 125 7.96 1.86 10.75
N GLU A 126 8.96 1.03 11.05
CA GLU A 126 9.02 0.29 12.31
C GLU A 126 8.96 1.24 13.51
N GLY A 127 8.31 0.81 14.60
CA GLY A 127 8.14 1.62 15.82
C GLY A 127 7.13 2.76 15.70
N LYS A 128 6.48 2.94 14.57
CA LYS A 128 5.37 3.90 14.40
C LYS A 128 4.03 3.18 14.48
N GLY A 129 3.38 3.19 15.65
CA GLY A 129 2.07 2.60 15.94
C GLY A 129 2.10 1.14 16.41
N GLU A 130 0.98 0.43 16.28
CA GLU A 130 0.75 -0.89 16.88
C GLU A 130 1.64 -1.99 16.25
N LYS A 131 2.22 -2.85 17.10
CA LYS A 131 3.05 -3.99 16.65
C LYS A 131 2.23 -5.23 16.25
N ALA A 132 0.96 -5.24 16.60
CA ALA A 132 0.03 -6.33 16.35
C ALA A 132 -1.40 -5.78 16.24
N PRO A 133 -2.34 -6.50 15.60
CA PRO A 133 -3.75 -6.11 15.59
C PRO A 133 -4.32 -6.22 17.02
N SER A 134 -5.04 -5.21 17.47
CA SER A 134 -5.51 -5.10 18.86
C SER A 134 -7.02 -5.20 19.02
N GLY A 135 -7.79 -4.87 18.00
CA GLY A 135 -9.25 -4.79 18.05
C GLY A 135 -9.94 -6.03 17.50
N LYS A 136 -11.06 -5.80 16.81
CA LYS A 136 -11.88 -6.86 16.20
C LYS A 136 -11.11 -7.72 15.19
N LEU A 137 -10.13 -7.16 14.50
CA LEU A 137 -9.26 -7.96 13.62
C LEU A 137 -8.39 -8.91 14.44
N GLY A 138 -7.86 -8.48 15.59
CA GLY A 138 -7.09 -9.35 16.49
C GLY A 138 -7.92 -10.53 17.00
N GLU A 139 -9.17 -10.27 17.42
CA GLU A 139 -10.12 -11.32 17.83
C GLU A 139 -10.45 -12.28 16.67
N ALA A 140 -10.66 -11.77 15.47
CA ALA A 140 -10.93 -12.59 14.27
C ALA A 140 -9.71 -13.44 13.88
N ILE A 141 -8.49 -12.92 13.98
CA ILE A 141 -7.25 -13.67 13.76
C ILE A 141 -7.12 -14.78 14.79
N GLN A 142 -7.32 -14.48 16.07
CA GLN A 142 -7.29 -15.47 17.15
C GLN A 142 -8.30 -16.60 16.91
N SER A 143 -9.53 -16.24 16.55
CA SER A 143 -10.61 -17.22 16.30
C SER A 143 -10.36 -18.06 15.06
N THR A 144 -9.76 -17.49 13.99
CA THR A 144 -9.62 -18.18 12.69
C THR A 144 -8.34 -18.97 12.61
N PHE A 145 -7.22 -18.44 13.12
CA PHE A 145 -5.89 -19.00 12.94
C PHE A 145 -5.31 -19.56 14.25
N GLY A 146 -5.86 -19.22 15.41
CA GLY A 146 -5.35 -19.62 16.72
C GLY A 146 -4.37 -18.63 17.33
N SER A 147 -3.58 -17.94 16.52
CA SER A 147 -2.65 -16.89 16.97
C SER A 147 -2.23 -15.97 15.82
N LEU A 148 -1.60 -14.82 16.15
CA LEU A 148 -0.92 -13.98 15.18
C LEU A 148 0.25 -14.72 14.50
N ASP A 149 0.98 -15.55 15.24
CA ASP A 149 2.11 -16.29 14.69
C ASP A 149 1.63 -17.39 13.71
N ASP A 150 0.49 -18.00 13.95
CA ASP A 150 -0.11 -18.93 13.00
C ASP A 150 -0.60 -18.22 11.73
N LEU A 151 -1.16 -17.01 11.83
CA LEU A 151 -1.44 -16.18 10.67
C LEU A 151 -0.16 -15.87 9.89
N LYS A 152 0.90 -15.41 10.58
CA LYS A 152 2.20 -15.13 9.92
C LYS A 152 2.75 -16.36 9.22
N LYS A 153 2.67 -17.52 9.85
CA LYS A 153 3.07 -18.80 9.26
C LYS A 153 2.27 -19.10 8.00
N ALA A 154 0.94 -19.00 8.05
CA ALA A 154 0.07 -19.25 6.90
C ALA A 154 0.36 -18.29 5.74
N MET A 155 0.53 -16.99 6.03
CA MET A 155 0.89 -15.97 5.03
C MET A 155 2.26 -16.26 4.39
N ASN A 156 3.27 -16.57 5.20
CA ASN A 156 4.62 -16.88 4.71
C ASN A 156 4.59 -18.15 3.84
N GLU A 157 3.84 -19.18 4.23
CA GLU A 157 3.68 -20.39 3.43
C GLU A 157 3.00 -20.09 2.09
N ALA A 158 1.92 -19.29 2.06
CA ALA A 158 1.24 -18.90 0.84
C ALA A 158 2.18 -18.10 -0.09
N ALA A 159 2.95 -17.16 0.49
CA ALA A 159 3.94 -16.35 -0.20
C ALA A 159 5.10 -17.19 -0.79
N MET A 160 5.61 -18.16 -0.04
CA MET A 160 6.68 -19.06 -0.49
C MET A 160 6.21 -20.06 -1.55
N LYS A 161 4.98 -20.58 -1.41
CA LYS A 161 4.38 -21.50 -2.38
C LYS A 161 3.97 -20.81 -3.68
N ARG A 162 3.88 -19.47 -3.72
CA ARG A 162 3.60 -18.72 -4.95
C ARG A 162 4.81 -18.83 -5.88
N PHE A 163 4.71 -19.76 -6.85
CA PHE A 163 5.73 -19.92 -7.88
C PHE A 163 5.71 -18.73 -8.84
N GLY A 164 6.90 -18.12 -9.06
CA GLY A 164 7.03 -16.92 -9.87
C GLY A 164 6.53 -15.66 -9.17
N SER A 165 6.06 -14.70 -9.97
CA SER A 165 5.54 -13.41 -9.51
C SER A 165 4.12 -13.50 -8.99
N GLY A 166 3.81 -12.74 -7.98
CA GLY A 166 2.46 -12.65 -7.42
C GLY A 166 2.42 -12.02 -6.05
N TRP A 167 1.36 -12.32 -5.32
CA TRP A 167 1.04 -11.72 -4.03
C TRP A 167 0.51 -12.78 -3.07
N ALA A 168 0.71 -12.59 -1.77
CA ALA A 168 -0.02 -13.31 -0.73
C ALA A 168 -0.86 -12.33 0.09
N TRP A 169 -2.05 -12.75 0.50
CA TRP A 169 -3.11 -11.89 1.02
C TRP A 169 -3.75 -12.44 2.28
N LEU A 170 -4.10 -11.54 3.22
CA LEU A 170 -5.17 -11.78 4.18
C LEU A 170 -6.44 -11.17 3.61
N VAL A 171 -7.47 -11.98 3.39
CA VAL A 171 -8.73 -11.61 2.72
C VAL A 171 -9.92 -11.81 3.65
N TYR A 172 -10.82 -10.84 3.67
CA TYR A 172 -12.19 -11.05 4.16
C TYR A 172 -13.06 -11.37 2.95
N THR A 173 -13.49 -12.64 2.86
CA THR A 173 -14.21 -13.16 1.68
C THR A 173 -15.65 -12.65 1.59
N ASN A 174 -16.27 -12.82 0.42
CA ASN A 174 -17.68 -12.54 0.21
C ASN A 174 -18.58 -13.39 1.14
N ASP A 175 -18.11 -14.59 1.53
CA ASP A 175 -18.78 -15.47 2.50
C ASP A 175 -18.50 -15.09 3.96
N LYS A 176 -17.95 -13.90 4.20
CA LYS A 176 -17.65 -13.37 5.55
C LYS A 176 -16.63 -14.21 6.34
N LYS A 177 -15.67 -14.83 5.65
CA LYS A 177 -14.59 -15.61 6.25
C LYS A 177 -13.26 -14.85 6.13
N LEU A 178 -12.41 -15.02 7.13
CA LEU A 178 -11.04 -14.54 7.09
C LEU A 178 -10.14 -15.68 6.58
N ILE A 179 -9.48 -15.48 5.45
CA ILE A 179 -8.62 -16.49 4.83
C ILE A 179 -7.27 -15.92 4.42
N VAL A 180 -6.28 -16.81 4.28
CA VAL A 180 -5.03 -16.53 3.59
C VAL A 180 -5.06 -17.18 2.22
N THR A 181 -4.71 -16.43 1.18
CA THR A 181 -4.59 -16.93 -0.20
C THR A 181 -3.43 -16.27 -0.92
N SER A 182 -3.14 -16.71 -2.15
CA SER A 182 -2.14 -16.08 -3.01
C SER A 182 -2.59 -16.05 -4.46
N THR A 183 -2.28 -14.97 -5.16
CA THR A 183 -2.63 -14.78 -6.57
C THR A 183 -1.39 -14.63 -7.44
N ALA A 184 -1.47 -15.04 -8.72
CA ALA A 184 -0.38 -14.89 -9.68
C ALA A 184 -0.33 -13.46 -10.23
N ASN A 185 0.85 -13.03 -10.61
CA ASN A 185 1.10 -11.76 -11.29
C ASN A 185 0.45 -10.57 -10.55
N GLN A 186 -0.45 -9.84 -11.20
CA GLN A 186 -1.17 -8.71 -10.61
C GLN A 186 -2.66 -9.03 -10.34
N ASP A 187 -3.03 -10.30 -10.33
CA ASP A 187 -4.37 -10.70 -9.93
C ASP A 187 -4.63 -10.30 -8.47
N ASN A 188 -5.86 -9.89 -8.21
CA ASN A 188 -6.29 -9.41 -6.91
C ASN A 188 -7.55 -10.18 -6.45
N PRO A 189 -7.71 -10.51 -5.17
CA PRO A 189 -8.89 -11.20 -4.65
C PRO A 189 -10.24 -10.55 -5.00
N MET A 190 -10.24 -9.28 -5.39
CA MET A 190 -11.46 -8.59 -5.84
C MET A 190 -11.86 -8.88 -7.29
N MET A 191 -11.04 -9.57 -8.08
CA MET A 191 -11.28 -9.83 -9.52
C MET A 191 -12.25 -10.99 -9.74
N LYS A 192 -13.51 -10.69 -10.03
CA LYS A 192 -14.54 -11.70 -10.34
C LYS A 192 -14.21 -12.45 -11.63
N GLY A 193 -14.41 -13.77 -11.60
CA GLY A 193 -14.16 -14.65 -12.75
C GLY A 193 -12.68 -14.79 -13.14
N ILE A 194 -11.75 -14.27 -12.34
CA ILE A 194 -10.30 -14.43 -12.47
C ILE A 194 -9.76 -15.26 -11.30
N VAL A 195 -10.13 -14.87 -10.07
CA VAL A 195 -9.77 -15.57 -8.84
C VAL A 195 -10.91 -16.53 -8.48
N PRO A 196 -10.62 -17.73 -7.91
CA PRO A 196 -11.64 -18.67 -7.45
C PRO A 196 -12.66 -18.00 -6.52
N GLU A 197 -13.94 -18.31 -6.69
CA GLU A 197 -15.03 -17.65 -5.96
C GLU A 197 -14.87 -17.72 -4.43
N ALA A 198 -14.41 -18.88 -3.91
CA ALA A 198 -14.16 -19.08 -2.49
C ALA A 198 -13.01 -18.21 -1.92
N GLU A 199 -12.18 -17.63 -2.80
CA GLU A 199 -11.05 -16.76 -2.42
C GLU A 199 -11.34 -15.29 -2.72
N GLN A 200 -12.51 -15.00 -3.36
CA GLN A 200 -12.91 -13.63 -3.66
C GLN A 200 -13.32 -12.87 -2.42
N GLY A 201 -12.86 -11.62 -2.34
CA GLY A 201 -13.20 -10.74 -1.23
C GLY A 201 -12.33 -9.50 -1.18
N ARG A 202 -12.38 -8.83 -0.06
CA ARG A 202 -11.59 -7.62 0.20
C ARG A 202 -10.27 -7.98 0.85
N PRO A 203 -9.11 -7.70 0.24
CA PRO A 203 -7.83 -7.84 0.92
C PRO A 203 -7.72 -6.82 2.06
N LEU A 204 -7.38 -7.30 3.24
CA LEU A 204 -7.12 -6.47 4.42
C LEU A 204 -5.69 -5.94 4.39
N PHE A 205 -4.76 -6.79 4.00
CA PHE A 205 -3.40 -6.47 3.61
C PHE A 205 -2.81 -7.60 2.76
N GLY A 206 -1.66 -7.33 2.14
CA GLY A 206 -0.95 -8.32 1.33
C GLY A 206 0.52 -7.98 1.18
N VAL A 207 1.31 -8.98 0.78
CA VAL A 207 2.72 -8.86 0.51
C VAL A 207 3.02 -9.14 -0.95
N ASP A 208 3.81 -8.27 -1.57
CA ASP A 208 4.33 -8.43 -2.92
C ASP A 208 5.48 -9.44 -2.92
N VAL A 209 5.37 -10.51 -3.71
CA VAL A 209 6.42 -11.50 -3.90
C VAL A 209 6.99 -11.53 -5.32
N TRP A 210 6.72 -10.49 -6.11
CA TRP A 210 7.51 -10.20 -7.30
C TRP A 210 8.96 -9.94 -6.88
N GLU A 211 9.93 -10.40 -7.67
CA GLU A 211 11.34 -10.22 -7.33
C GLU A 211 11.75 -8.76 -7.19
N HIS A 212 11.12 -7.86 -7.95
CA HIS A 212 11.38 -6.42 -7.84
C HIS A 212 11.10 -5.83 -6.44
N ALA A 213 10.26 -6.49 -5.64
CA ALA A 213 9.92 -6.02 -4.29
C ALA A 213 11.04 -6.29 -3.27
N TYR A 214 11.98 -7.22 -3.56
CA TYR A 214 12.96 -7.65 -2.55
C TYR A 214 14.36 -7.98 -3.09
N TYR A 215 14.55 -8.13 -4.42
CA TYR A 215 15.79 -8.70 -4.97
C TYR A 215 17.03 -7.86 -4.69
N LEU A 216 16.95 -6.54 -4.68
CA LEU A 216 18.11 -5.68 -4.43
C LEU A 216 18.73 -5.93 -3.06
N LYS A 217 17.91 -6.16 -2.04
CA LYS A 217 18.37 -6.39 -0.66
C LYS A 217 18.52 -7.86 -0.33
N TYR A 218 17.56 -8.68 -0.71
CA TYR A 218 17.47 -10.07 -0.27
C TYR A 218 17.85 -11.10 -1.35
N GLN A 219 18.01 -10.67 -2.62
CA GLN A 219 18.31 -11.53 -3.76
C GLN A 219 17.31 -12.70 -3.83
N ASN A 220 17.79 -13.94 -3.87
CA ASN A 220 16.94 -15.13 -3.93
C ASN A 220 16.32 -15.52 -2.58
N LYS A 221 16.58 -14.76 -1.50
CA LYS A 221 16.14 -15.11 -0.14
C LYS A 221 14.77 -14.52 0.18
N ARG A 222 13.74 -14.98 -0.54
CA ARG A 222 12.35 -14.52 -0.30
C ARG A 222 11.92 -14.71 1.17
N ALA A 223 12.34 -15.78 1.84
CA ALA A 223 12.00 -16.04 3.23
C ALA A 223 12.51 -14.96 4.18
N ASP A 224 13.74 -14.44 3.96
CA ASP A 224 14.31 -13.37 4.78
C ASP A 224 13.53 -12.05 4.57
N TYR A 225 13.15 -11.75 3.32
CA TYR A 225 12.29 -10.61 3.01
C TYR A 225 10.94 -10.71 3.73
N LEU A 226 10.28 -11.87 3.66
CA LEU A 226 9.00 -12.08 4.34
C LEU A 226 9.10 -11.90 5.85
N THR A 227 10.18 -12.39 6.46
CA THR A 227 10.45 -12.18 7.89
C THR A 227 10.60 -10.70 8.23
N ALA A 228 11.35 -9.94 7.42
CA ALA A 228 11.57 -8.53 7.63
C ALA A 228 10.31 -7.69 7.37
N TRP A 229 9.52 -8.06 6.36
CA TRP A 229 8.29 -7.35 5.97
C TRP A 229 7.28 -7.22 7.11
N TRP A 230 7.19 -8.22 8.02
CA TRP A 230 6.27 -8.15 9.16
C TRP A 230 6.55 -6.97 10.11
N SER A 231 7.78 -6.48 10.16
CA SER A 231 8.15 -5.32 11.00
C SER A 231 7.57 -4.00 10.46
N VAL A 232 7.18 -3.94 9.20
CA VAL A 232 6.67 -2.73 8.55
C VAL A 232 5.17 -2.80 8.23
N VAL A 233 4.46 -3.83 8.67
CA VAL A 233 3.01 -3.94 8.48
C VAL A 233 2.28 -2.88 9.29
N ASN A 234 1.38 -2.16 8.64
CA ASN A 234 0.50 -1.16 9.25
C ASN A 234 -0.77 -1.83 9.81
N TRP A 235 -0.69 -2.32 11.04
CA TRP A 235 -1.79 -3.01 11.70
C TRP A 235 -3.02 -2.13 11.91
N GLU A 236 -2.84 -0.83 12.18
CA GLU A 236 -3.95 0.11 12.30
C GLU A 236 -4.72 0.24 10.98
N ARG A 237 -4.02 0.20 9.86
CA ARG A 237 -4.67 0.19 8.54
C ARG A 237 -5.40 -1.11 8.28
N ALA A 238 -4.83 -2.25 8.66
CA ALA A 238 -5.48 -3.55 8.55
C ALA A 238 -6.75 -3.62 9.40
N GLU A 239 -6.70 -3.11 10.62
CA GLU A 239 -7.85 -3.00 11.53
C GLU A 239 -8.97 -2.14 10.92
N ARG A 240 -8.64 -0.97 10.38
CA ARG A 240 -9.61 -0.11 9.67
C ARG A 240 -10.22 -0.81 8.46
N ASN A 241 -9.41 -1.53 7.67
CA ASN A 241 -9.93 -2.28 6.53
C ASN A 241 -10.91 -3.37 6.99
N TYR A 242 -10.61 -4.08 8.08
CA TYR A 242 -11.49 -5.08 8.64
C TYR A 242 -12.81 -4.47 9.14
N ALA A 243 -12.73 -3.36 9.87
CA ALA A 243 -13.92 -2.63 10.34
C ALA A 243 -14.83 -2.22 9.16
N LEU A 244 -14.26 -1.68 8.08
CA LEU A 244 -15.02 -1.26 6.90
C LEU A 244 -15.76 -2.41 6.21
N VAL A 245 -15.19 -3.61 6.16
CA VAL A 245 -15.82 -4.76 5.49
C VAL A 245 -16.80 -5.52 6.37
N THR A 246 -16.73 -5.34 7.69
CA THR A 246 -17.63 -6.01 8.64
C THR A 246 -18.81 -5.15 9.06
N THR A 247 -18.77 -3.84 8.80
CA THR A 247 -19.88 -2.91 9.08
C THR A 247 -20.73 -2.57 7.85
N ALA A 248 -20.29 -2.98 6.65
CA ALA A 248 -21.02 -2.87 5.39
C ALA A 248 -21.87 -4.13 5.19
#